data_3e7ab41c0b365f7840300f309d1209ae
#
_entry.id   3e7ab41c0b365f7840300f309d1209ae
#
_cell.length_a   1.000
_cell.length_b   1.000
_cell.length_c   1.000
_cell.angle_alpha   90.00
_cell.angle_beta   90.00
_cell.angle_gamma   90.00
#
_symmetry.space_group_name_H-M   'P 1'
#
loop_
_entity.id
_entity.type
_entity.pdbx_description
1 polymer ?
#
loop_
_entity_poly.entity_id
_entity_poly.type
_entity_poly.pdbx_seq_one_letter_code
_entity_poly.pdbx_strand_id
1 'polypeptide(L)'
;MTAPTGHRVSHLGVVVPAHNEERHLDAALEAVRTAVADLQVQRPGLGVRVLVVLDACTDLSASVAARFTAADSQFNVLEADFRSVGRSRREGNRAVLAEAGALGVPASETWIANTDADSRVPSHWLTRQLELADAGADAVLGSVEPDSDGMDTGLLQRWHARHRLQDNHHHVYGANLGVRASAYLAAGGFPAAESGEDRSLVRKLRSGGAVIAATDSNRVITSGRLEARAPRGFAGYLLALALDPRGAEG
;
A
#
# COMPACT_ATOMS: atom_id res chain seq x y z
N MET A 1 -12.80 30.25 9.94
CA MET A 1 -12.35 29.03 9.31
C MET A 1 -10.83 29.05 9.32
N THR A 2 -10.20 28.38 10.26
CA THR A 2 -8.74 28.20 10.28
C THR A 2 -8.36 27.32 9.11
N ALA A 3 -7.43 27.78 8.27
CA ALA A 3 -6.85 26.96 7.20
C ALA A 3 -6.31 25.64 7.79
N PRO A 4 -6.43 24.51 7.12
CA PRO A 4 -5.88 23.26 7.60
C PRO A 4 -4.36 23.43 7.73
N THR A 5 -3.83 23.20 8.93
CA THR A 5 -2.40 23.28 9.26
C THR A 5 -1.65 22.02 8.79
N GLY A 6 -2.01 21.48 7.63
CA GLY A 6 -1.32 20.36 7.02
C GLY A 6 0.06 20.78 6.55
N HIS A 7 1.11 20.24 7.16
CA HIS A 7 2.47 20.42 6.64
C HIS A 7 2.56 19.77 5.27
N ARG A 8 3.10 20.51 4.30
CA ARG A 8 3.32 19.99 2.96
C ARG A 8 4.32 18.83 3.01
N VAL A 9 4.02 17.76 2.32
CA VAL A 9 4.93 16.59 2.26
C VAL A 9 6.19 16.97 1.49
N SER A 10 7.36 16.74 2.10
CA SER A 10 8.69 16.97 1.54
C SER A 10 9.51 15.69 1.33
N HIS A 11 9.10 14.57 1.94
CA HIS A 11 9.70 13.24 1.77
C HIS A 11 8.63 12.16 1.68
N LEU A 12 8.80 11.22 0.76
CA LEU A 12 7.87 10.11 0.53
C LEU A 12 8.61 8.79 0.48
N GLY A 13 8.16 7.82 1.30
CA GLY A 13 8.58 6.43 1.21
C GLY A 13 7.45 5.55 0.66
N VAL A 14 7.77 4.68 -0.29
CA VAL A 14 6.89 3.59 -0.75
C VAL A 14 7.42 2.29 -0.18
N VAL A 15 6.57 1.50 0.47
CA VAL A 15 6.93 0.21 1.07
C VAL A 15 6.17 -0.91 0.38
N VAL A 16 6.93 -1.89 -0.15
CA VAL A 16 6.42 -3.04 -0.89
C VAL A 16 6.93 -4.32 -0.23
N PRO A 17 6.16 -4.96 0.66
CA PRO A 17 6.52 -6.26 1.21
C PRO A 17 6.35 -7.35 0.15
N ALA A 18 7.33 -8.24 0.02
CA ALA A 18 7.33 -9.34 -0.94
C ALA A 18 7.74 -10.66 -0.25
N HIS A 19 6.98 -11.73 -0.49
CA HIS A 19 7.31 -13.09 -0.11
C HIS A 19 6.98 -14.04 -1.26
N ASN A 20 8.02 -14.49 -1.99
CA ASN A 20 7.88 -15.37 -3.15
C ASN A 20 6.90 -14.86 -4.23
N GLU A 21 7.15 -13.65 -4.72
CA GLU A 21 6.31 -12.95 -5.71
C GLU A 21 6.99 -12.79 -7.07
N GLU A 22 7.89 -13.72 -7.48
CA GLU A 22 8.64 -13.63 -8.74
C GLU A 22 7.78 -13.37 -9.98
N ARG A 23 6.51 -13.82 -9.97
CA ARG A 23 5.57 -13.70 -11.09
C ARG A 23 4.89 -12.33 -11.17
N HIS A 24 4.79 -11.61 -10.05
CA HIS A 24 4.00 -10.37 -9.96
C HIS A 24 4.87 -9.14 -9.67
N LEU A 25 5.98 -9.33 -8.97
CA LEU A 25 6.81 -8.25 -8.43
C LEU A 25 7.32 -7.30 -9.53
N ASP A 26 7.66 -7.81 -10.72
CA ASP A 26 8.12 -6.99 -11.84
C ASP A 26 7.06 -5.95 -12.25
N ALA A 27 5.83 -6.42 -12.50
CA ALA A 27 4.72 -5.54 -12.88
C ALA A 27 4.32 -4.57 -11.76
N ALA A 28 4.40 -5.00 -10.50
CA ALA A 28 4.12 -4.15 -9.34
C ALA A 28 5.17 -3.03 -9.21
N LEU A 29 6.46 -3.34 -9.31
CA LEU A 29 7.52 -2.34 -9.21
C LEU A 29 7.55 -1.40 -10.42
N GLU A 30 7.22 -1.89 -11.61
CA GLU A 30 7.09 -1.04 -12.80
C GLU A 30 5.93 -0.03 -12.65
N ALA A 31 4.79 -0.46 -12.08
CA ALA A 31 3.68 0.43 -11.78
C ALA A 31 4.07 1.49 -10.73
N VAL A 32 4.81 1.10 -9.69
CA VAL A 32 5.35 2.04 -8.68
C VAL A 32 6.32 3.02 -9.33
N ARG A 33 7.25 2.54 -10.19
CA ARG A 33 8.19 3.40 -10.93
C ARG A 33 7.48 4.45 -11.77
N THR A 34 6.42 4.04 -12.46
CA THR A 34 5.58 4.95 -13.25
C THR A 34 4.91 6.00 -12.36
N ALA A 35 4.37 5.60 -11.22
CA ALA A 35 3.74 6.53 -10.27
C ALA A 35 4.76 7.51 -9.64
N VAL A 36 5.99 7.06 -9.39
CA VAL A 36 7.08 7.94 -8.93
C VAL A 36 7.45 8.96 -10.01
N ALA A 37 7.59 8.52 -11.27
CA ALA A 37 7.90 9.42 -12.38
C ALA A 37 6.80 10.48 -12.60
N ASP A 38 5.52 10.08 -12.56
CA ASP A 38 4.39 11.02 -12.65
C ASP A 38 4.43 12.05 -11.52
N LEU A 39 4.67 11.61 -10.29
CA LEU A 39 4.79 12.51 -9.13
C LEU A 39 5.95 13.49 -9.28
N GLN A 40 7.12 13.04 -9.77
CA GLN A 40 8.31 13.89 -9.92
C GLN A 40 8.13 14.98 -10.98
N VAL A 41 7.32 14.72 -12.01
CA VAL A 41 6.93 15.77 -12.98
C VAL A 41 6.15 16.90 -12.29
N GLN A 42 5.27 16.56 -11.35
CA GLN A 42 4.43 17.54 -10.66
C GLN A 42 5.11 18.17 -9.44
N ARG A 43 6.07 17.43 -8.83
CA ARG A 43 6.81 17.85 -7.63
C ARG A 43 8.31 17.62 -7.81
N PRO A 44 8.96 18.37 -8.68
CA PRO A 44 10.41 18.28 -8.84
C PRO A 44 11.11 18.62 -7.50
N GLY A 45 12.03 17.77 -7.09
CA GLY A 45 12.76 17.95 -5.82
C GLY A 45 12.13 17.29 -4.59
N LEU A 46 10.95 16.66 -4.70
CA LEU A 46 10.44 15.81 -3.61
C LEU A 46 11.35 14.59 -3.45
N GLY A 47 11.83 14.35 -2.21
CA GLY A 47 12.57 13.14 -1.89
C GLY A 47 11.66 11.91 -1.97
N VAL A 48 12.01 10.93 -2.80
CA VAL A 48 11.25 9.68 -2.93
C VAL A 48 12.17 8.49 -2.70
N ARG A 49 11.70 7.54 -1.90
CA ARG A 49 12.34 6.24 -1.65
C ARG A 49 11.34 5.12 -1.88
N VAL A 50 11.68 4.12 -2.67
CA VAL A 50 10.94 2.87 -2.82
C VAL A 50 11.71 1.77 -2.12
N LEU A 51 11.11 1.12 -1.14
CA LEU A 51 11.71 0.07 -0.34
C LEU A 51 10.96 -1.25 -0.55
N VAL A 52 11.61 -2.20 -1.20
CA VAL A 52 11.12 -3.58 -1.33
C VAL A 52 11.62 -4.37 -0.13
N VAL A 53 10.71 -4.92 0.68
CA VAL A 53 11.05 -5.77 1.81
C VAL A 53 10.90 -7.22 1.39
N LEU A 54 12.03 -7.89 1.09
CA LEU A 54 12.09 -9.30 0.72
C LEU A 54 12.04 -10.16 1.99
N ASP A 55 10.87 -10.70 2.31
CA ASP A 55 10.63 -11.46 3.53
C ASP A 55 10.71 -12.96 3.27
N ALA A 56 11.81 -13.60 3.64
CA ALA A 56 12.05 -15.03 3.50
C ALA A 56 11.81 -15.56 2.06
N CYS A 57 12.20 -14.77 1.03
CA CYS A 57 12.07 -15.18 -0.36
C CYS A 57 13.04 -16.30 -0.72
N THR A 58 12.53 -17.34 -1.43
CA THR A 58 13.29 -18.49 -1.91
C THR A 58 13.20 -18.67 -3.42
N ASP A 59 12.42 -17.82 -4.09
CA ASP A 59 12.22 -17.75 -5.53
C ASP A 59 13.08 -16.64 -6.18
N LEU A 60 12.77 -16.24 -7.39
CA LEU A 60 13.49 -15.20 -8.12
C LEU A 60 13.10 -13.76 -7.73
N SER A 61 12.30 -13.54 -6.69
CA SER A 61 11.89 -12.20 -6.23
C SER A 61 13.08 -11.28 -5.95
N ALA A 62 14.16 -11.82 -5.35
CA ALA A 62 15.38 -11.04 -5.09
C ALA A 62 16.05 -10.59 -6.40
N SER A 63 16.10 -11.46 -7.41
CA SER A 63 16.65 -11.14 -8.73
C SER A 63 15.81 -10.09 -9.46
N VAL A 64 14.48 -10.15 -9.32
CA VAL A 64 13.57 -9.12 -9.85
C VAL A 64 13.85 -7.77 -9.19
N ALA A 65 13.86 -7.70 -7.86
CA ALA A 65 14.10 -6.46 -7.13
C ALA A 65 15.49 -5.85 -7.45
N ALA A 66 16.52 -6.69 -7.59
CA ALA A 66 17.87 -6.26 -7.93
C ALA A 66 17.96 -5.51 -9.27
N ARG A 67 17.13 -5.84 -10.26
CA ARG A 67 17.10 -5.12 -11.54
C ARG A 67 16.62 -3.67 -11.34
N PHE A 68 15.66 -3.43 -10.47
CA PHE A 68 15.16 -2.08 -10.18
C PHE A 68 16.20 -1.27 -9.40
N THR A 69 16.84 -1.87 -8.39
CA THR A 69 17.88 -1.16 -7.62
C THR A 69 19.12 -0.82 -8.47
N ALA A 70 19.45 -1.64 -9.47
CA ALA A 70 20.55 -1.36 -10.40
C ALA A 70 20.20 -0.26 -11.41
N ALA A 71 18.92 -0.13 -11.78
CA ALA A 71 18.47 0.84 -12.78
C ALA A 71 18.08 2.21 -12.19
N ASP A 72 17.67 2.27 -10.92
CA ASP A 72 17.16 3.47 -10.29
C ASP A 72 17.55 3.52 -8.81
N SER A 73 18.31 4.54 -8.42
CA SER A 73 18.81 4.76 -7.06
C SER A 73 17.71 5.04 -6.02
N GLN A 74 16.48 5.33 -6.46
CA GLN A 74 15.34 5.50 -5.57
C GLN A 74 14.83 4.16 -5.04
N PHE A 75 15.10 3.04 -5.74
CA PHE A 75 14.73 1.70 -5.32
C PHE A 75 15.82 1.10 -4.41
N ASN A 76 15.37 0.50 -3.33
CA ASN A 76 16.22 -0.18 -2.37
C ASN A 76 15.56 -1.48 -1.92
N VAL A 77 16.38 -2.41 -1.43
CA VAL A 77 15.95 -3.70 -0.91
C VAL A 77 16.33 -3.81 0.56
N LEU A 78 15.44 -4.37 1.33
CA LEU A 78 15.66 -4.81 2.70
C LEU A 78 15.33 -6.29 2.77
N GLU A 79 16.29 -7.12 3.16
CA GLU A 79 16.08 -8.54 3.38
C GLU A 79 15.61 -8.80 4.81
N ALA A 80 14.66 -9.71 4.98
CA ALA A 80 14.07 -10.08 6.25
C ALA A 80 13.68 -11.57 6.26
N ASP A 81 13.50 -12.13 7.44
CA ASP A 81 12.98 -13.49 7.66
C ASP A 81 11.87 -13.45 8.74
N PHE A 82 10.84 -12.65 8.50
CA PHE A 82 9.73 -12.49 9.42
C PHE A 82 8.58 -13.44 9.13
N ARG A 83 8.40 -13.81 7.86
CA ARG A 83 7.24 -14.57 7.35
C ARG A 83 5.92 -13.95 7.80
N SER A 84 5.87 -12.62 7.75
CA SER A 84 4.76 -11.84 8.26
C SER A 84 4.69 -10.49 7.55
N VAL A 85 3.62 -10.29 6.76
CA VAL A 85 3.39 -9.03 6.04
C VAL A 85 3.33 -7.82 6.98
N GLY A 86 2.73 -7.97 8.15
CA GLY A 86 2.66 -6.89 9.14
C GLY A 86 4.03 -6.49 9.69
N ARG A 87 4.91 -7.47 9.93
CA ARG A 87 6.30 -7.20 10.37
C ARG A 87 7.12 -6.59 9.24
N SER A 88 6.96 -7.07 8.02
CA SER A 88 7.66 -6.56 6.84
C SER A 88 7.24 -5.12 6.55
N ARG A 89 5.93 -4.78 6.59
CA ARG A 89 5.46 -3.38 6.48
C ARG A 89 6.00 -2.52 7.61
N ARG A 90 5.96 -3.02 8.86
CA ARG A 90 6.50 -2.29 10.00
C ARG A 90 7.98 -1.96 9.84
N GLU A 91 8.78 -2.91 9.42
CA GLU A 91 10.21 -2.74 9.22
C GLU A 91 10.52 -1.80 8.06
N GLY A 92 9.81 -1.94 6.93
CA GLY A 92 9.92 -1.02 5.80
C GLY A 92 9.56 0.42 6.20
N ASN A 93 8.46 0.61 6.93
CA ASN A 93 8.07 1.93 7.41
C ASN A 93 9.09 2.50 8.40
N ARG A 94 9.70 1.65 9.25
CA ARG A 94 10.78 2.05 10.17
C ARG A 94 12.01 2.54 9.41
N ALA A 95 12.37 1.87 8.32
CA ALA A 95 13.51 2.26 7.50
C ALA A 95 13.26 3.61 6.81
N VAL A 96 12.06 3.84 6.27
CA VAL A 96 11.65 5.14 5.70
C VAL A 96 11.74 6.26 6.75
N LEU A 97 11.24 6.01 7.96
CA LEU A 97 11.31 6.97 9.06
C LEU A 97 12.74 7.29 9.48
N ALA A 98 13.60 6.28 9.53
CA ALA A 98 15.01 6.44 9.87
C ALA A 98 15.75 7.29 8.82
N GLU A 99 15.47 7.05 7.52
CA GLU A 99 16.02 7.84 6.43
C GLU A 99 15.56 9.30 6.49
N ALA A 100 14.25 9.54 6.61
CA ALA A 100 13.70 10.89 6.74
C ALA A 100 14.34 11.64 7.92
N GLY A 101 14.49 10.97 9.08
CA GLY A 101 15.16 11.52 10.26
C GLY A 101 16.64 11.85 10.00
N ALA A 102 17.38 11.00 9.28
CA ALA A 102 18.77 11.26 8.92
C ALA A 102 18.90 12.44 7.95
N LEU A 103 17.90 12.69 7.10
CA LEU A 103 17.82 13.85 6.22
C LEU A 103 17.30 15.12 6.93
N GLY A 104 16.94 15.04 8.23
CA GLY A 104 16.39 16.16 8.98
C GLY A 104 14.93 16.49 8.62
N VAL A 105 14.23 15.58 7.90
CA VAL A 105 12.83 15.80 7.54
C VAL A 105 11.92 15.40 8.70
N PRO A 106 11.04 16.30 9.18
CA PRO A 106 10.14 16.00 10.28
C PRO A 106 9.08 14.97 9.88
N ALA A 107 8.61 14.18 10.84
CA ALA A 107 7.57 13.18 10.61
C ALA A 107 6.24 13.80 10.10
N SER A 108 5.96 15.06 10.40
CA SER A 108 4.80 15.79 9.87
C SER A 108 4.89 16.09 8.37
N GLU A 109 6.09 16.04 7.79
CA GLU A 109 6.35 16.29 6.38
C GLU A 109 6.75 15.01 5.63
N THR A 110 6.75 13.87 6.32
CA THR A 110 7.05 12.56 5.73
C THR A 110 5.75 11.80 5.47
N TRP A 111 5.59 11.27 4.26
CA TRP A 111 4.48 10.41 3.86
C TRP A 111 4.97 9.00 3.59
N ILE A 112 4.21 7.99 4.02
CA ILE A 112 4.52 6.59 3.78
C ILE A 112 3.36 5.96 3.03
N ALA A 113 3.61 5.50 1.81
CA ALA A 113 2.66 4.77 0.98
C ALA A 113 2.97 3.28 1.03
N ASN A 114 1.96 2.45 1.27
CA ASN A 114 2.09 0.99 1.30
C ASN A 114 1.28 0.40 0.14
N THR A 115 1.89 -0.54 -0.58
CA THR A 115 1.23 -1.39 -1.58
C THR A 115 1.76 -2.82 -1.49
N ASP A 116 1.16 -3.78 -2.21
CA ASP A 116 1.58 -5.17 -2.19
C ASP A 116 2.38 -5.55 -3.44
N ALA A 117 3.22 -6.57 -3.33
CA ALA A 117 4.10 -7.05 -4.39
C ALA A 117 3.35 -7.73 -5.56
N ASP A 118 2.05 -7.96 -5.42
CA ASP A 118 1.16 -8.50 -6.46
C ASP A 118 0.10 -7.47 -6.91
N SER A 119 0.34 -6.20 -6.64
CA SER A 119 -0.60 -5.11 -6.88
C SER A 119 -0.01 -4.07 -7.85
N ARG A 120 -0.82 -3.59 -8.79
CA ARG A 120 -0.46 -2.55 -9.75
C ARG A 120 -1.18 -1.25 -9.37
N VAL A 121 -0.39 -0.24 -8.99
CA VAL A 121 -0.89 1.09 -8.68
C VAL A 121 -1.09 1.91 -9.97
N PRO A 122 -2.07 2.82 -10.07
CA PRO A 122 -2.18 3.71 -11.23
C PRO A 122 -1.08 4.77 -11.23
N SER A 123 -0.77 5.36 -12.38
CA SER A 123 0.31 6.36 -12.51
C SER A 123 0.15 7.56 -11.57
N HIS A 124 -1.07 8.00 -11.33
CA HIS A 124 -1.39 9.12 -10.43
C HIS A 124 -1.54 8.73 -8.96
N TRP A 125 -1.19 7.50 -8.59
CA TRP A 125 -1.41 6.96 -7.24
C TRP A 125 -0.78 7.80 -6.12
N LEU A 126 0.50 8.15 -6.28
CA LEU A 126 1.24 8.95 -5.30
C LEU A 126 0.80 10.41 -5.33
N THR A 127 0.58 10.97 -6.51
CA THR A 127 0.09 12.33 -6.70
C THR A 127 -1.22 12.53 -5.96
N ARG A 128 -2.17 11.59 -6.15
CA ARG A 128 -3.47 11.68 -5.49
C ARG A 128 -3.39 11.56 -3.97
N GLN A 129 -2.52 10.69 -3.46
CA GLN A 129 -2.29 10.59 -2.01
C GLN A 129 -1.73 11.90 -1.44
N LEU A 130 -0.76 12.52 -2.13
CA LEU A 130 -0.15 13.76 -1.63
C LEU A 130 -1.07 14.98 -1.76
N GLU A 131 -1.95 15.03 -2.75
CA GLU A 131 -3.00 16.05 -2.82
C GLU A 131 -3.90 15.99 -1.58
N LEU A 132 -4.35 14.80 -1.20
CA LEU A 132 -5.18 14.60 -0.02
C LEU A 132 -4.41 14.88 1.28
N ALA A 133 -3.15 14.48 1.35
CA ALA A 133 -2.27 14.77 2.49
C ALA A 133 -2.05 16.28 2.68
N ASP A 134 -1.80 17.02 1.61
CA ASP A 134 -1.61 18.48 1.64
C ASP A 134 -2.93 19.22 1.95
N ALA A 135 -4.08 18.60 1.60
CA ALA A 135 -5.39 19.08 2.01
C ALA A 135 -5.73 18.76 3.49
N GLY A 136 -4.81 18.14 4.23
CA GLY A 136 -4.91 17.91 5.67
C GLY A 136 -5.24 16.47 6.07
N ALA A 137 -5.23 15.50 5.16
CA ALA A 137 -5.38 14.11 5.53
C ALA A 137 -4.12 13.57 6.23
N ASP A 138 -4.33 12.85 7.33
CA ASP A 138 -3.30 12.08 8.03
C ASP A 138 -3.15 10.67 7.48
N ALA A 139 -4.21 10.14 6.87
CA ALA A 139 -4.17 8.88 6.15
C ALA A 139 -5.10 8.88 4.93
N VAL A 140 -4.71 8.13 3.90
CA VAL A 140 -5.49 7.89 2.69
C VAL A 140 -5.72 6.39 2.56
N LEU A 141 -6.98 6.00 2.50
CA LEU A 141 -7.42 4.63 2.24
C LEU A 141 -7.93 4.57 0.82
N GLY A 142 -7.19 3.93 -0.08
CA GLY A 142 -7.65 3.73 -1.45
C GLY A 142 -8.42 2.43 -1.60
N SER A 143 -9.29 2.38 -2.60
CA SER A 143 -9.97 1.14 -3.00
C SER A 143 -9.00 0.19 -3.71
N VAL A 144 -9.36 -1.09 -3.69
CA VAL A 144 -8.64 -2.17 -4.38
C VAL A 144 -9.65 -2.95 -5.20
N GLU A 145 -9.26 -3.38 -6.38
CA GLU A 145 -10.06 -4.22 -7.27
C GLU A 145 -9.24 -5.45 -7.67
N PRO A 146 -9.83 -6.66 -7.70
CA PRO A 146 -9.11 -7.83 -8.17
C PRO A 146 -8.84 -7.71 -9.67
N ASP A 147 -7.65 -8.17 -10.09
CA ASP A 147 -7.34 -8.30 -11.51
C ASP A 147 -8.31 -9.27 -12.16
N SER A 148 -9.00 -8.81 -13.19
CA SER A 148 -9.95 -9.62 -13.96
C SER A 148 -9.25 -10.64 -14.86
N ASP A 149 -7.96 -10.47 -15.12
CA ASP A 149 -7.21 -11.35 -16.02
C ASP A 149 -7.08 -12.76 -15.42
N GLY A 150 -7.63 -13.74 -16.13
CA GLY A 150 -7.69 -15.13 -15.67
C GLY A 150 -8.67 -15.41 -14.52
N MET A 151 -9.47 -14.44 -14.09
CA MET A 151 -10.47 -14.61 -13.04
C MET A 151 -11.81 -15.10 -13.61
N ASP A 152 -12.52 -15.96 -12.86
CA ASP A 152 -13.88 -16.35 -13.19
C ASP A 152 -14.83 -15.14 -13.22
N THR A 153 -15.55 -14.96 -14.33
CA THR A 153 -16.44 -13.81 -14.52
C THR A 153 -17.54 -13.72 -13.48
N GLY A 154 -18.10 -14.85 -13.05
CA GLY A 154 -19.13 -14.89 -12.00
C GLY A 154 -18.57 -14.50 -10.64
N LEU A 155 -17.33 -14.89 -10.34
CA LEU A 155 -16.66 -14.47 -9.10
C LEU A 155 -16.41 -12.95 -9.10
N LEU A 156 -15.98 -12.39 -10.22
CA LEU A 156 -15.76 -10.95 -10.36
C LEU A 156 -17.09 -10.17 -10.17
N GLN A 157 -18.18 -10.65 -10.78
CA GLN A 157 -19.51 -10.06 -10.59
C GLN A 157 -19.96 -10.12 -9.12
N ARG A 158 -19.76 -11.26 -8.43
CA ARG A 158 -20.07 -11.38 -6.99
C ARG A 158 -19.23 -10.44 -6.15
N TRP A 159 -17.98 -10.24 -6.53
CA TRP A 159 -17.11 -9.29 -5.85
C TRP A 159 -17.63 -7.85 -6.00
N HIS A 160 -17.95 -7.41 -7.23
CA HIS A 160 -18.51 -6.07 -7.49
C HIS A 160 -19.85 -5.84 -6.78
N ALA A 161 -20.70 -6.86 -6.70
CA ALA A 161 -21.98 -6.75 -5.97
C ALA A 161 -21.80 -6.45 -4.47
N ARG A 162 -20.66 -6.86 -3.89
CA ARG A 162 -20.35 -6.64 -2.45
C ARG A 162 -19.43 -5.45 -2.20
N HIS A 163 -18.78 -4.91 -3.23
CA HIS A 163 -17.80 -3.82 -3.09
C HIS A 163 -18.21 -2.65 -3.97
N ARG A 164 -18.80 -1.63 -3.34
CA ARG A 164 -19.04 -0.37 -4.03
C ARG A 164 -17.73 0.40 -4.10
N LEU A 165 -17.22 0.55 -5.33
CA LEU A 165 -16.03 1.34 -5.63
C LEU A 165 -16.44 2.81 -5.68
N GLN A 166 -16.24 3.52 -4.57
CA GLN A 166 -16.66 4.92 -4.40
C GLN A 166 -15.83 5.60 -3.31
N ASP A 167 -15.83 6.92 -3.31
CA ASP A 167 -15.26 7.70 -2.21
C ASP A 167 -16.02 7.46 -0.89
N ASN A 168 -15.36 7.75 0.22
CA ASN A 168 -15.88 7.56 1.60
C ASN A 168 -16.26 6.10 1.92
N HIS A 169 -15.60 5.14 1.30
CA HIS A 169 -15.79 3.72 1.62
C HIS A 169 -15.22 3.36 3.00
N HIS A 170 -15.68 2.23 3.54
CA HIS A 170 -15.21 1.73 4.84
C HIS A 170 -14.11 0.68 4.74
N HIS A 171 -13.75 0.28 3.52
CA HIS A 171 -12.76 -0.77 3.29
C HIS A 171 -11.37 -0.30 3.68
N VAL A 172 -10.54 -1.24 4.15
CA VAL A 172 -9.14 -1.04 4.50
C VAL A 172 -8.33 -2.12 3.81
N TYR A 173 -7.37 -1.70 2.99
CA TYR A 173 -6.48 -2.58 2.25
C TYR A 173 -5.04 -2.11 2.45
N GLY A 174 -4.18 -3.03 2.91
CA GLY A 174 -2.75 -2.75 3.01
C GLY A 174 -2.08 -2.48 1.66
N ALA A 175 -2.69 -2.98 0.56
CA ALA A 175 -2.26 -2.75 -0.80
C ALA A 175 -2.50 -1.31 -1.31
N ASN A 176 -3.31 -0.50 -0.60
CA ASN A 176 -3.59 0.90 -0.96
C ASN A 176 -3.79 1.76 0.28
N LEU A 177 -2.71 1.97 1.02
CA LEU A 177 -2.70 2.69 2.28
C LEU A 177 -1.57 3.73 2.31
N GLY A 178 -1.93 5.01 2.37
CA GLY A 178 -0.99 6.10 2.65
C GLY A 178 -1.18 6.64 4.05
N VAL A 179 -0.11 7.04 4.73
CA VAL A 179 -0.17 7.59 6.07
C VAL A 179 0.94 8.63 6.31
N ARG A 180 0.60 9.73 6.97
CA ARG A 180 1.57 10.69 7.46
C ARG A 180 2.38 10.06 8.58
N ALA A 181 3.69 10.21 8.54
CA ALA A 181 4.59 9.54 9.48
C ALA A 181 4.32 9.95 10.95
N SER A 182 3.94 11.21 11.22
CA SER A 182 3.55 11.65 12.57
C SER A 182 2.32 10.91 13.09
N ALA A 183 1.28 10.73 12.27
CA ALA A 183 0.09 9.97 12.64
C ALA A 183 0.38 8.47 12.80
N TYR A 184 1.23 7.91 11.91
CA TYR A 184 1.70 6.53 12.01
C TYR A 184 2.41 6.26 13.35
N LEU A 185 3.32 7.15 13.76
CA LEU A 185 4.03 7.05 15.03
C LEU A 185 3.10 7.19 16.23
N ALA A 186 2.18 8.15 16.21
CA ALA A 186 1.18 8.36 17.26
C ALA A 186 0.26 7.14 17.44
N ALA A 187 -0.07 6.44 16.34
CA ALA A 187 -0.84 5.19 16.37
C ALA A 187 0.00 3.96 16.83
N GLY A 188 1.32 4.10 17.04
CA GLY A 188 2.24 3.02 17.39
C GLY A 188 2.59 2.08 16.24
N GLY A 189 2.32 2.51 14.99
CA GLY A 189 2.66 1.79 13.77
C GLY A 189 1.88 0.50 13.53
N PHE A 190 2.29 -0.25 12.50
CA PHE A 190 1.74 -1.58 12.24
C PHE A 190 2.02 -2.52 13.41
N PRO A 191 1.02 -3.26 13.91
CA PRO A 191 1.27 -4.30 14.90
C PRO A 191 2.02 -5.47 14.26
N ALA A 192 2.76 -6.21 15.09
CA ALA A 192 3.43 -7.46 14.68
C ALA A 192 2.38 -8.61 14.61
N ALA A 193 1.32 -8.45 13.82
CA ALA A 193 0.26 -9.43 13.64
C ALA A 193 0.47 -10.23 12.36
N GLU A 194 0.00 -11.47 12.34
CA GLU A 194 0.06 -12.32 11.15
C GLU A 194 -0.92 -11.88 10.05
N SER A 195 -2.01 -11.20 10.42
CA SER A 195 -3.00 -10.65 9.48
C SER A 195 -3.88 -9.57 10.14
N GLY A 196 -4.46 -8.67 9.31
CA GLY A 196 -5.34 -7.58 9.76
C GLY A 196 -4.59 -6.44 10.46
N GLU A 197 -3.29 -6.34 10.19
CA GLU A 197 -2.42 -5.28 10.67
C GLU A 197 -2.84 -3.91 10.15
N ASP A 198 -3.32 -3.83 8.91
CA ASP A 198 -3.87 -2.65 8.25
C ASP A 198 -5.13 -2.13 8.94
N ARG A 199 -6.11 -3.01 9.19
CA ARG A 199 -7.33 -2.67 9.93
C ARG A 199 -7.03 -2.25 11.37
N SER A 200 -6.04 -2.89 12.00
CA SER A 200 -5.61 -2.54 13.35
C SER A 200 -4.97 -1.16 13.40
N LEU A 201 -4.09 -0.84 12.44
CA LEU A 201 -3.50 0.50 12.31
C LEU A 201 -4.58 1.56 12.08
N VAL A 202 -5.47 1.36 11.10
CA VAL A 202 -6.54 2.31 10.77
C VAL A 202 -7.49 2.53 11.95
N ARG A 203 -7.81 1.49 12.72
CA ARG A 203 -8.61 1.64 13.94
C ARG A 203 -7.92 2.54 14.96
N LYS A 204 -6.60 2.38 15.17
CA LYS A 204 -5.83 3.24 16.08
C LYS A 204 -5.74 4.67 15.59
N LEU A 205 -5.55 4.89 14.28
CA LEU A 205 -5.57 6.21 13.67
C LEU A 205 -6.92 6.90 13.92
N ARG A 206 -8.04 6.22 13.68
CA ARG A 206 -9.40 6.72 13.97
C ARG A 206 -9.58 7.07 15.44
N SER A 207 -9.18 6.18 16.34
CA SER A 207 -9.26 6.40 17.79
C SER A 207 -8.39 7.55 18.27
N GLY A 208 -7.29 7.84 17.59
CA GLY A 208 -6.38 8.96 17.85
C GLY A 208 -6.84 10.30 17.22
N GLY A 209 -8.00 10.33 16.55
CA GLY A 209 -8.53 11.55 15.92
C GLY A 209 -7.87 11.93 14.59
N ALA A 210 -7.13 11.01 13.95
CA ALA A 210 -6.51 11.25 12.65
C ALA A 210 -7.56 11.54 11.56
N VAL A 211 -7.27 12.51 10.70
CA VAL A 211 -8.09 12.83 9.53
C VAL A 211 -7.84 11.79 8.44
N ILE A 212 -8.86 11.00 8.12
CA ILE A 212 -8.75 9.91 7.15
C ILE A 212 -9.61 10.21 5.94
N ALA A 213 -8.97 10.23 4.76
CA ALA A 213 -9.65 10.30 3.47
C ALA A 213 -9.76 8.88 2.88
N ALA A 214 -10.97 8.44 2.56
CA ALA A 214 -11.21 7.19 1.83
C ALA A 214 -11.62 7.54 0.39
N THR A 215 -10.91 7.01 -0.62
CA THR A 215 -11.11 7.41 -2.01
C THR A 215 -11.01 6.24 -2.98
N ASP A 216 -11.79 6.30 -4.05
CA ASP A 216 -11.70 5.41 -5.21
C ASP A 216 -10.85 6.00 -6.33
N SER A 217 -10.48 7.26 -6.23
CA SER A 217 -9.77 7.97 -7.30
C SER A 217 -8.31 7.53 -7.51
N ASN A 218 -7.77 6.66 -6.66
CA ASN A 218 -6.44 6.06 -6.78
C ASN A 218 -6.49 4.54 -6.68
N ARG A 219 -7.52 3.91 -7.26
CA ARG A 219 -7.77 2.47 -7.21
C ARG A 219 -6.56 1.65 -7.63
N VAL A 220 -6.25 0.62 -6.85
CA VAL A 220 -5.18 -0.34 -7.10
C VAL A 220 -5.76 -1.65 -7.62
N ILE A 221 -5.14 -2.23 -8.64
CA ILE A 221 -5.49 -3.55 -9.15
C ILE A 221 -4.58 -4.57 -8.48
N THR A 222 -5.15 -5.53 -7.76
CA THR A 222 -4.40 -6.59 -7.06
C THR A 222 -4.69 -7.96 -7.66
N SER A 223 -3.80 -8.92 -7.43
CA SER A 223 -3.93 -10.27 -7.97
C SER A 223 -5.28 -10.92 -7.59
N GLY A 224 -5.99 -11.42 -8.59
CA GLY A 224 -7.23 -12.20 -8.43
C GLY A 224 -7.02 -13.67 -8.03
N ARG A 225 -5.81 -14.06 -7.65
CA ARG A 225 -5.48 -15.45 -7.24
C ARG A 225 -6.33 -15.93 -6.07
N LEU A 226 -6.66 -17.22 -6.07
CA LEU A 226 -7.40 -17.87 -4.99
C LEU A 226 -6.47 -18.62 -4.00
N GLU A 227 -5.19 -18.74 -4.32
CA GLU A 227 -4.19 -19.33 -3.43
C GLU A 227 -3.82 -18.34 -2.32
N ALA A 228 -4.39 -18.54 -1.13
CA ALA A 228 -4.17 -17.68 0.00
C ALA A 228 -2.82 -17.97 0.68
N ARG A 229 -1.88 -17.03 0.65
CA ARG A 229 -0.65 -17.07 1.47
C ARG A 229 -0.90 -16.63 2.91
N ALA A 230 -1.87 -15.72 3.10
CA ALA A 230 -2.40 -15.34 4.41
C ALA A 230 -3.86 -15.79 4.51
N PRO A 231 -4.23 -16.64 5.49
CA PRO A 231 -5.59 -17.24 5.56
C PRO A 231 -6.72 -16.20 5.64
N ARG A 232 -6.46 -15.01 6.14
CA ARG A 232 -7.40 -13.88 6.27
C ARG A 232 -7.06 -12.70 5.35
N GLY A 233 -6.23 -12.91 4.33
CA GLY A 233 -5.89 -11.93 3.30
C GLY A 233 -6.92 -11.87 2.18
N PHE A 234 -6.65 -11.03 1.17
CA PHE A 234 -7.54 -10.80 0.02
C PHE A 234 -7.83 -12.09 -0.76
N ALA A 235 -6.82 -12.92 -1.05
CA ALA A 235 -7.01 -14.21 -1.71
C ALA A 235 -7.91 -15.17 -0.91
N GLY A 236 -7.78 -15.21 0.43
CA GLY A 236 -8.66 -16.00 1.29
C GLY A 236 -10.11 -15.51 1.25
N TYR A 237 -10.31 -14.20 1.16
CA TYR A 237 -11.64 -13.62 0.98
C TYR A 237 -12.24 -13.99 -0.40
N LEU A 238 -11.45 -13.88 -1.48
CA LEU A 238 -11.90 -14.29 -2.82
C LEU A 238 -12.25 -15.77 -2.89
N LEU A 239 -11.45 -16.63 -2.25
CA LEU A 239 -11.74 -18.06 -2.16
C LEU A 239 -13.06 -18.33 -1.40
N ALA A 240 -13.29 -17.66 -0.27
CA ALA A 240 -14.55 -17.78 0.47
C ALA A 240 -15.74 -17.30 -0.38
N LEU A 241 -15.56 -16.22 -1.15
CA LEU A 241 -16.59 -15.71 -2.07
C LEU A 241 -16.85 -16.68 -3.24
N ALA A 242 -15.82 -17.37 -3.73
CA ALA A 242 -15.95 -18.38 -4.78
C ALA A 242 -16.76 -19.61 -4.29
N LEU A 243 -16.58 -19.97 -3.03
CA LEU A 243 -17.25 -21.14 -2.41
C LEU A 243 -18.66 -20.84 -1.88
N ASP A 244 -19.09 -19.54 -1.79
CA ASP A 244 -20.43 -19.15 -1.32
C ASP A 244 -21.37 -18.94 -2.51
N PRO A 245 -22.24 -19.93 -2.83
CA PRO A 245 -23.17 -19.81 -3.97
C PRO A 245 -24.33 -18.82 -3.74
N ARG A 246 -24.54 -18.32 -2.50
CA ARG A 246 -25.68 -17.48 -2.11
C ARG A 246 -25.54 -16.00 -2.51
N GLY A 247 -24.54 -15.61 -3.26
CA GLY A 247 -24.34 -14.25 -3.74
C GLY A 247 -24.91 -13.97 -5.15
N ALA A 248 -25.61 -14.91 -5.78
CA ALA A 248 -26.18 -14.76 -7.13
C ALA A 248 -27.67 -14.41 -7.15
N GLU A 249 -28.32 -14.34 -5.99
CA GLU A 249 -29.72 -13.96 -5.87
C GLU A 249 -29.85 -12.80 -4.87
N GLY A 250 -29.94 -11.54 -5.42
CA GLY A 250 -30.21 -10.34 -4.68
C GLY A 250 -30.22 -9.13 -5.61
#